data_94b2ef7bc78c91160236b6f211380192
#
_entry.id   94b2ef7bc78c91160236b6f211380192
#
_cell.length_a   1.000
_cell.length_b   1.000
_cell.length_c   1.000
_cell.angle_alpha   90.00
_cell.angle_beta   90.00
_cell.angle_gamma   90.00
#
_symmetry.space_group_name_H-M   'P 1'
#
loop_
_entity.id
_entity.type
_entity.pdbx_description
1 polymer ?
#
loop_
_entity_poly.entity_id
_entity_poly.type
_entity_poly.pdbx_seq_one_letter_code
_entity_poly.pdbx_strand_id
1 'polypeptide(L)'
;MISINNIQTVENKRQNIEIASNQQITIEASHLLLLPGLIDPHVHFRTPGLEYKEDWKTAAKASIKGGYTTVFDMPNTLPPTVTQISLKEKKALIEAQL
;
A
#
# COMPACT_ATOMS: atom_id res chain seq x y z
N MET A 1 8.18 6.84 -18.93
CA MET A 1 8.73 7.81 -17.94
C MET A 1 7.59 8.61 -17.34
N ILE A 2 7.47 8.64 -16.05
CA ILE A 2 6.54 9.55 -15.35
C ILE A 2 7.40 10.63 -14.70
N SER A 3 7.15 11.89 -15.06
CA SER A 3 7.87 13.06 -14.54
C SER A 3 6.91 13.87 -13.65
N ILE A 4 7.30 14.09 -12.41
CA ILE A 4 6.57 14.91 -11.44
C ILE A 4 7.42 16.15 -11.17
N ASN A 5 6.93 17.30 -11.59
CA ASN A 5 7.71 18.53 -11.57
C ASN A 5 7.31 19.46 -10.42
N ASN A 6 8.29 20.14 -9.85
CA ASN A 6 8.11 21.21 -8.86
C ASN A 6 7.40 20.78 -7.57
N ILE A 7 7.41 19.49 -7.20
CA ILE A 7 6.75 19.04 -5.97
C ILE A 7 7.47 19.61 -4.74
N GLN A 8 6.71 20.06 -3.77
CA GLN A 8 7.23 20.57 -2.52
C GLN A 8 7.48 19.43 -1.53
N THR A 9 8.63 19.42 -0.86
CA THR A 9 8.93 18.48 0.24
C THR A 9 8.51 19.05 1.59
N VAL A 10 8.46 18.20 2.61
CA VAL A 10 8.20 18.61 4.00
C VAL A 10 9.25 19.61 4.54
N GLU A 11 10.43 19.63 3.95
CA GLU A 11 11.50 20.57 4.27
C GLU A 11 11.40 21.91 3.53
N ASN A 12 10.26 22.15 2.89
CA ASN A 12 9.97 23.34 2.10
C ASN A 12 10.92 23.55 0.89
N LYS A 13 11.44 22.44 0.34
CA LYS A 13 12.24 22.44 -0.90
C LYS A 13 11.38 21.97 -2.07
N ARG A 14 11.73 22.39 -3.27
CA ARG A 14 11.12 21.90 -4.50
C ARG A 14 12.05 20.94 -5.21
N GLN A 15 11.49 19.89 -5.79
CA GLN A 15 12.25 18.93 -6.56
C GLN A 15 11.43 18.34 -7.71
N ASN A 16 12.12 17.74 -8.67
CA ASN A 16 11.52 16.93 -9.71
C ASN A 16 11.80 15.45 -9.40
N ILE A 17 10.83 14.60 -9.72
CA ILE A 17 10.92 13.15 -9.54
C ILE A 17 10.66 12.49 -10.89
N GLU A 18 11.52 11.54 -11.24
CA GLU A 18 11.34 10.72 -12.43
C GLU A 18 11.16 9.26 -12.04
N ILE A 19 10.12 8.63 -12.57
CA ILE A 19 9.78 7.23 -12.31
C ILE A 19 9.80 6.49 -13.64
N ALA A 20 10.55 5.40 -13.72
CA ALA A 20 10.60 4.55 -14.90
C ALA A 20 9.20 3.96 -15.18
N SER A 21 8.72 4.14 -16.40
CA SER A 21 7.39 3.69 -16.84
C SER A 21 7.36 3.54 -18.35
N ASN A 22 6.51 2.62 -18.83
CA ASN A 22 6.19 2.49 -20.24
C ASN A 22 5.32 3.66 -20.75
N GLN A 23 4.66 4.38 -19.85
CA GLN A 23 3.86 5.54 -20.16
C GLN A 23 4.69 6.81 -20.07
N GLN A 24 4.36 7.78 -20.91
CA GLN A 24 4.88 9.14 -20.82
C GLN A 24 3.83 10.02 -20.15
N ILE A 25 4.08 10.40 -18.92
CA ILE A 25 3.17 11.24 -18.12
C ILE A 25 3.99 12.35 -17.49
N THR A 26 3.53 13.57 -17.60
CA THR A 26 4.10 14.73 -16.91
C THR A 26 3.05 15.33 -15.99
N ILE A 27 3.40 15.49 -14.73
CA ILE A 27 2.54 16.06 -13.69
C ILE A 27 3.22 17.32 -13.17
N GLU A 28 2.54 18.46 -13.31
CA GLU A 28 2.95 19.71 -12.65
C GLU A 28 2.41 19.69 -11.21
N ALA A 29 3.30 19.58 -10.25
CA ALA A 29 2.98 19.32 -8.85
C ALA A 29 3.31 20.50 -7.92
N SER A 30 3.40 21.72 -8.45
CA SER A 30 3.75 22.93 -7.67
C SER A 30 2.78 23.23 -6.52
N HIS A 31 1.56 22.70 -6.60
CA HIS A 31 0.51 22.81 -5.57
C HIS A 31 0.42 21.59 -4.65
N LEU A 32 1.31 20.60 -4.81
CA LEU A 32 1.31 19.36 -4.05
C LEU A 32 2.49 19.30 -3.08
N LEU A 33 2.29 18.57 -1.99
CA LEU A 33 3.30 18.24 -0.99
C LEU A 33 3.65 16.76 -1.10
N LEU A 34 4.94 16.47 -1.23
CA LEU A 34 5.46 15.10 -1.20
C LEU A 34 5.55 14.62 0.25
N LEU A 35 4.87 13.54 0.55
CA LEU A 35 4.93 12.86 1.83
C LEU A 35 5.48 11.44 1.66
N PRO A 36 6.14 10.87 2.68
CA PRO A 36 6.38 9.42 2.74
C PRO A 36 5.06 8.66 2.67
N GLY A 37 5.11 7.44 2.14
CA GLY A 37 3.95 6.53 2.22
C GLY A 37 3.51 6.33 3.65
N LEU A 38 2.20 6.38 3.90
CA LEU A 38 1.63 6.25 5.22
C LEU A 38 1.71 4.79 5.72
N ILE A 39 1.78 4.64 7.04
CA ILE A 39 1.77 3.33 7.72
C ILE A 39 0.51 3.24 8.55
N ASP A 40 -0.29 2.18 8.33
CA ASP A 40 -1.43 1.86 9.19
C ASP A 40 -1.08 0.65 10.06
N PRO A 41 -0.90 0.83 11.37
CA PRO A 41 -0.47 -0.24 12.27
C PRO A 41 -1.61 -1.16 12.73
N HIS A 42 -2.84 -0.98 12.24
CA HIS A 42 -3.99 -1.73 12.71
C HIS A 42 -5.07 -1.86 11.65
N VAL A 43 -4.95 -2.86 10.78
CA VAL A 43 -5.94 -3.15 9.75
C VAL A 43 -6.51 -4.55 9.90
N HIS A 44 -7.66 -4.78 9.28
CA HIS A 44 -8.32 -6.09 9.22
C HIS A 44 -8.62 -6.43 7.76
N PHE A 45 -7.70 -7.11 7.08
CA PHE A 45 -7.86 -7.53 5.69
C PHE A 45 -8.62 -8.84 5.52
N ARG A 46 -9.03 -9.43 6.62
CA ARG A 46 -10.04 -10.49 6.72
C ARG A 46 -9.67 -11.86 6.16
N THR A 47 -8.70 -11.96 5.27
CA THR A 47 -8.23 -13.21 4.67
C THR A 47 -7.06 -13.79 5.49
N PRO A 48 -7.13 -15.09 5.84
CA PRO A 48 -8.07 -16.13 5.40
C PRO A 48 -9.41 -16.14 6.16
N GLY A 49 -10.42 -16.74 5.54
CA GLY A 49 -11.66 -17.21 6.16
C GLY A 49 -12.81 -16.21 6.25
N LEU A 50 -12.57 -14.95 5.96
CA LEU A 50 -13.58 -13.88 5.99
C LEU A 50 -13.57 -13.08 4.68
N GLU A 51 -13.26 -13.74 3.57
CA GLU A 51 -13.09 -13.14 2.25
C GLU A 51 -14.33 -12.42 1.73
N TYR A 52 -15.50 -12.79 2.24
CA TYR A 52 -16.76 -12.09 1.94
C TYR A 52 -16.79 -10.64 2.46
N LYS A 53 -15.89 -10.30 3.39
CA LYS A 53 -15.77 -8.93 3.91
C LYS A 53 -14.66 -8.15 3.21
N GLU A 54 -13.51 -8.80 2.98
CA GLU A 54 -12.35 -8.18 2.35
C GLU A 54 -11.30 -9.24 1.99
N ASP A 55 -10.51 -8.98 0.95
CA ASP A 55 -9.35 -9.77 0.58
C ASP A 55 -8.10 -8.90 0.38
N TRP A 56 -6.94 -9.54 0.21
CA TRP A 56 -5.68 -8.83 0.07
C TRP A 56 -5.61 -7.99 -1.21
N LYS A 57 -6.20 -8.46 -2.30
CA LYS A 57 -6.16 -7.76 -3.59
C LYS A 57 -6.94 -6.44 -3.56
N THR A 58 -8.13 -6.45 -3.00
CA THR A 58 -8.98 -5.27 -2.92
C THR A 58 -8.53 -4.32 -1.82
N ALA A 59 -8.13 -4.86 -0.66
CA ALA A 59 -7.59 -4.07 0.44
C ALA A 59 -6.27 -3.37 0.08
N ALA A 60 -5.36 -4.04 -0.62
CA ALA A 60 -4.11 -3.43 -1.07
C ALA A 60 -4.37 -2.26 -2.04
N LYS A 61 -5.29 -2.42 -2.98
CA LYS A 61 -5.69 -1.32 -3.89
C LYS A 61 -6.26 -0.13 -3.13
N ALA A 62 -7.13 -0.37 -2.15
CA ALA A 62 -7.70 0.67 -1.31
C ALA A 62 -6.63 1.38 -0.48
N SER A 63 -5.68 0.62 0.09
CA SER A 63 -4.55 1.15 0.85
C SER A 63 -3.69 2.09 0.01
N ILE A 64 -3.25 1.64 -1.16
CA ILE A 64 -2.43 2.45 -2.08
C ILE A 64 -3.19 3.70 -2.52
N LYS A 65 -4.48 3.59 -2.84
CA LYS A 65 -5.31 4.74 -3.20
C LYS A 65 -5.42 5.76 -2.07
N GLY A 66 -5.38 5.32 -0.82
CA GLY A 66 -5.36 6.18 0.37
C GLY A 66 -3.97 6.72 0.74
N GLY A 67 -2.90 6.32 0.00
CA GLY A 67 -1.53 6.72 0.30
C GLY A 67 -0.81 5.83 1.32
N TYR A 68 -1.38 4.71 1.69
CA TYR A 68 -0.76 3.75 2.61
C TYR A 68 0.11 2.75 1.84
N THR A 69 1.37 2.63 2.22
CA THR A 69 2.36 1.74 1.61
C THR A 69 2.77 0.59 2.54
N THR A 70 2.40 0.67 3.80
CA THR A 70 2.66 -0.36 4.81
C THR A 70 1.44 -0.51 5.72
N VAL A 71 1.05 -1.76 5.98
CA VAL A 71 -0.05 -2.07 6.89
C VAL A 71 0.35 -3.22 7.81
N PHE A 72 -0.17 -3.23 9.04
CA PHE A 72 -0.06 -4.33 9.99
C PHE A 72 -1.43 -4.96 10.15
N ASP A 73 -1.60 -6.14 9.55
CA ASP A 73 -2.87 -6.84 9.60
C ASP A 73 -3.05 -7.61 10.90
N MET A 74 -4.22 -7.48 11.48
CA MET A 74 -4.53 -8.13 12.75
C MET A 74 -4.78 -9.63 12.57
N PRO A 75 -4.46 -10.44 13.61
CA PRO A 75 -4.46 -11.90 13.51
C PRO A 75 -5.85 -12.56 13.63
N ASN A 76 -6.92 -11.79 13.77
CA ASN A 76 -8.28 -12.29 13.99
C ASN A 76 -8.97 -12.74 12.70
N THR A 77 -8.31 -13.60 11.96
CA THR A 77 -8.79 -14.28 10.75
C THR A 77 -9.38 -15.67 11.10
N LEU A 78 -9.87 -16.44 10.12
CA LEU A 78 -10.37 -17.80 10.31
C LEU A 78 -9.64 -18.78 9.38
N PRO A 79 -8.74 -19.62 9.93
CA PRO A 79 -8.31 -19.67 11.32
C PRO A 79 -7.52 -18.43 11.76
N PRO A 80 -7.41 -18.15 13.08
CA PRO A 80 -6.61 -17.03 13.54
C PRO A 80 -5.11 -17.26 13.27
N THR A 81 -4.39 -16.18 12.94
CA THR A 81 -2.96 -16.22 12.62
C THR A 81 -2.14 -16.14 13.92
N VAL A 82 -2.04 -17.26 14.63
CA VAL A 82 -1.40 -17.32 15.97
C VAL A 82 -0.30 -18.37 16.08
N THR A 83 0.03 -19.07 14.98
CA THR A 83 1.11 -20.06 14.93
C THR A 83 2.03 -19.77 13.76
N GLN A 84 3.22 -20.38 13.76
CA GLN A 84 4.14 -20.30 12.63
C GLN A 84 3.53 -20.89 11.35
N ILE A 85 2.73 -21.95 11.47
CA ILE A 85 2.06 -22.58 10.34
C ILE A 85 1.03 -21.63 9.76
N SER A 86 0.11 -21.10 10.56
CA SER A 86 -0.92 -20.17 10.09
C SER A 86 -0.32 -18.88 9.50
N LEU A 87 0.82 -18.42 10.01
CA LEU A 87 1.54 -17.28 9.46
C LEU A 87 2.12 -17.59 8.06
N LYS A 88 2.71 -18.77 7.87
CA LYS A 88 3.24 -19.20 6.56
C LYS A 88 2.12 -19.36 5.54
N GLU A 89 1.00 -19.93 5.92
CA GLU A 89 -0.18 -20.08 5.06
C GLU A 89 -0.74 -18.72 4.65
N LYS A 90 -0.89 -17.82 5.59
CA LYS A 90 -1.32 -16.44 5.31
C LYS A 90 -0.35 -15.71 4.38
N LYS A 91 0.96 -15.86 4.59
CA LYS A 91 1.97 -15.29 3.70
C LYS A 91 1.82 -15.81 2.27
N ALA A 92 1.63 -17.11 2.10
CA ALA A 92 1.41 -17.71 0.78
C ALA A 92 0.14 -17.17 0.09
N LEU A 93 -0.95 -16.96 0.84
CA LEU A 93 -2.17 -16.33 0.33
C LEU A 93 -1.93 -14.88 -0.12
N ILE A 94 -1.17 -14.11 0.63
CA ILE A 94 -0.81 -12.73 0.27
C ILE A 94 -0.02 -12.71 -1.03
N GLU A 95 1.02 -13.56 -1.13
CA GLU A 95 1.87 -13.66 -2.33
C GLU A 95 1.10 -14.12 -3.57
N ALA A 96 0.03 -14.89 -3.40
CA ALA A 96 -0.82 -15.33 -4.50
C ALA A 96 -1.83 -14.25 -4.96
N GLN A 97 -2.15 -13.27 -4.12
CA GLN A 97 -3.14 -12.23 -4.41
C GLN A 97 -2.52 -10.89 -4.84
N LEU A 98 -1.25 -10.67 -4.51
CA LEU A 98 -0.49 -9.45 -4.82
C LEU A 98 0.60 -9.72 -5.84
#